data_4324b52ea525aae151fbbdb3719c66e4
#
_entry.id   4324b52ea525aae151fbbdb3719c66e4
#
_cell.length_a   1.000
_cell.length_b   1.000
_cell.length_c   1.000
_cell.angle_alpha   90.00
_cell.angle_beta   90.00
_cell.angle_gamma   90.00
#
_symmetry.space_group_name_H-M   'P 1'
#
loop_
_entity.id
_entity.type
_entity.pdbx_description
1 polymer ?
#
loop_
_entity_poly.entity_id
_entity_poly.type
_entity_poly.pdbx_seq_one_letter_code
_entity_poly.pdbx_strand_id
1 'polypeptide(L)'
;LYNTDEQVSNKEKFYALSMFPYPSGNLHMGHVRNYVITDLIARFQRFQGKVVLHPMGWDAFGLPAENAAIERGINPDKWTKQNIAHMKSQLKLLGLSVDWDREFATCDENYYVWTQFLFLELHKAGLVYQKESEVNWDPIDNTVLANEQVDSEGKSWRSGAIVEKKLLTQWFLKITDYAEELLQDLEKLNEWPESCLLYTSPSPRDLST
;
A
#
# COMPACT_ATOMS: atom_id res chain seq x y z
N LEU A 1 -24.46 8.66 -9.51
CA LEU A 1 -25.42 8.47 -8.41
C LEU A 1 -24.76 8.55 -7.03
N TYR A 2 -23.45 8.26 -6.94
CA TYR A 2 -22.72 8.21 -5.69
C TYR A 2 -21.55 9.21 -5.64
N ASN A 3 -21.54 10.19 -6.54
CA ASN A 3 -20.51 11.22 -6.59
C ASN A 3 -20.53 12.06 -5.33
N THR A 4 -19.35 12.37 -4.83
CA THR A 4 -19.18 13.19 -3.63
C THR A 4 -19.38 14.64 -4.02
N ASP A 5 -20.48 15.26 -3.52
CA ASP A 5 -20.75 16.68 -3.77
C ASP A 5 -19.94 17.53 -2.79
N GLU A 6 -18.93 18.24 -3.27
CA GLU A 6 -18.08 19.13 -2.48
C GLU A 6 -18.79 20.42 -2.06
N GLN A 7 -19.85 20.81 -2.75
CA GLN A 7 -20.55 22.08 -2.51
C GLN A 7 -21.48 22.03 -1.29
N VAL A 8 -21.72 20.85 -0.73
CA VAL A 8 -22.56 20.71 0.47
C VAL A 8 -21.73 20.92 1.73
N SER A 9 -21.37 22.18 2.00
CA SER A 9 -20.46 22.58 3.09
C SER A 9 -20.98 22.37 4.51
N ASN A 10 -22.29 22.25 4.70
CA ASN A 10 -22.93 22.26 6.04
C ASN A 10 -23.32 20.87 6.55
N LYS A 11 -23.11 19.78 5.79
CA LYS A 11 -23.40 18.41 6.23
C LYS A 11 -22.20 17.78 6.88
N GLU A 12 -22.42 16.88 7.82
CA GLU A 12 -21.40 16.03 8.38
C GLU A 12 -20.74 15.19 7.26
N LYS A 13 -19.42 15.11 7.28
CA LYS A 13 -18.62 14.37 6.29
C LYS A 13 -18.23 13.00 6.84
N PHE A 14 -18.20 12.00 5.97
CA PHE A 14 -17.75 10.66 6.30
C PHE A 14 -16.83 10.13 5.20
N TYR A 15 -15.70 9.57 5.60
CA TYR A 15 -14.74 8.95 4.69
C TYR A 15 -14.80 7.42 4.84
N ALA A 16 -15.31 6.74 3.82
CA ALA A 16 -15.38 5.28 3.76
C ALA A 16 -14.22 4.76 2.91
N LEU A 17 -13.18 4.27 3.56
CA LEU A 17 -11.97 3.78 2.90
C LEU A 17 -11.81 2.28 3.12
N SER A 18 -11.61 1.55 2.02
CA SER A 18 -11.12 0.17 2.03
C SER A 18 -9.68 0.13 1.56
N MET A 19 -8.96 -0.94 1.93
CA MET A 19 -7.65 -1.22 1.34
C MET A 19 -7.81 -1.43 -0.17
N PHE A 20 -6.99 -0.74 -0.97
CA PHE A 20 -7.04 -0.82 -2.43
C PHE A 20 -6.49 -2.16 -2.92
N PRO A 21 -7.07 -2.75 -3.99
CA PRO A 21 -6.59 -3.99 -4.54
C PRO A 21 -5.34 -3.79 -5.39
N TYR A 22 -4.50 -4.83 -5.42
CA TYR A 22 -3.54 -5.00 -6.51
C TYR A 22 -4.28 -5.41 -7.78
N PRO A 23 -4.00 -4.78 -8.94
CA PRO A 23 -4.59 -5.18 -10.20
C PRO A 23 -3.86 -6.40 -10.79
N SER A 24 -4.05 -7.57 -10.17
CA SER A 24 -3.31 -8.80 -10.48
C SER A 24 -4.12 -9.86 -11.24
N GLY A 25 -5.37 -9.57 -11.62
CA GLY A 25 -6.21 -10.51 -12.35
C GLY A 25 -7.69 -10.45 -11.98
N ASN A 26 -8.27 -11.55 -11.50
CA ASN A 26 -9.68 -11.63 -11.13
C ASN A 26 -9.90 -11.24 -9.66
N LEU A 27 -11.09 -10.71 -9.38
CA LEU A 27 -11.57 -10.60 -8.01
C LEU A 27 -11.77 -12.01 -7.41
N HIS A 28 -11.58 -12.10 -6.11
CA HIS A 28 -11.89 -13.28 -5.32
C HIS A 28 -12.74 -12.91 -4.10
N MET A 29 -13.24 -13.92 -3.37
CA MET A 29 -14.14 -13.67 -2.24
C MET A 29 -13.56 -12.78 -1.14
N GLY A 30 -12.23 -12.73 -0.98
CA GLY A 30 -11.58 -11.80 -0.07
C GLY A 30 -11.80 -10.33 -0.46
N HIS A 31 -11.72 -10.01 -1.74
CA HIS A 31 -12.07 -8.69 -2.26
C HIS A 31 -13.56 -8.36 -2.03
N VAL A 32 -14.45 -9.31 -2.34
CA VAL A 32 -15.89 -9.12 -2.13
C VAL A 32 -16.17 -8.80 -0.66
N ARG A 33 -15.64 -9.58 0.27
CA ARG A 33 -15.82 -9.38 1.71
C ARG A 33 -15.35 -7.98 2.13
N ASN A 34 -14.16 -7.57 1.72
CA ASN A 34 -13.58 -6.28 2.09
C ASN A 34 -14.45 -5.11 1.58
N TYR A 35 -14.81 -5.12 0.29
CA TYR A 35 -15.48 -3.99 -0.33
C TYR A 35 -16.97 -3.91 0.01
N VAL A 36 -17.66 -5.04 0.15
CA VAL A 36 -19.09 -5.04 0.51
C VAL A 36 -19.32 -4.54 1.93
N ILE A 37 -18.44 -4.86 2.89
CA ILE A 37 -18.56 -4.35 4.26
C ILE A 37 -18.42 -2.82 4.27
N THR A 38 -17.41 -2.28 3.59
CA THR A 38 -17.20 -0.84 3.50
C THR A 38 -18.35 -0.15 2.74
N ASP A 39 -18.84 -0.77 1.68
CA ASP A 39 -19.97 -0.26 0.91
C ASP A 39 -21.26 -0.19 1.75
N LEU A 40 -21.51 -1.19 2.58
CA LEU A 40 -22.64 -1.17 3.52
C LEU A 40 -22.52 0.04 4.46
N ILE A 41 -21.36 0.28 5.03
CA ILE A 41 -21.13 1.43 5.93
C ILE A 41 -21.32 2.74 5.15
N ALA A 42 -20.76 2.86 3.95
CA ALA A 42 -20.91 4.05 3.12
C ALA A 42 -22.39 4.37 2.80
N ARG A 43 -23.17 3.34 2.44
CA ARG A 43 -24.61 3.49 2.19
C ARG A 43 -25.37 3.91 3.44
N PHE A 44 -25.07 3.29 4.59
CA PHE A 44 -25.70 3.62 5.84
C PHE A 44 -25.43 5.08 6.24
N GLN A 45 -24.19 5.54 6.11
CA GLN A 45 -23.84 6.94 6.40
C GLN A 45 -24.53 7.93 5.45
N ARG A 46 -24.66 7.59 4.16
CA ARG A 46 -25.45 8.38 3.20
C ARG A 46 -26.93 8.41 3.58
N PHE A 47 -27.48 7.27 4.02
CA PHE A 47 -28.87 7.19 4.48
C PHE A 47 -29.12 8.10 5.69
N GLN A 48 -28.13 8.27 6.55
CA GLN A 48 -28.17 9.24 7.67
C GLN A 48 -28.00 10.70 7.22
N GLY A 49 -27.87 10.97 5.93
CA GLY A 49 -27.78 12.31 5.37
C GLY A 49 -26.39 12.92 5.33
N LYS A 50 -25.34 12.15 5.63
CA LYS A 50 -23.96 12.62 5.55
C LYS A 50 -23.45 12.70 4.11
N VAL A 51 -22.45 13.56 3.88
CA VAL A 51 -21.65 13.57 2.65
C VAL A 51 -20.57 12.51 2.78
N VAL A 52 -20.64 11.47 1.93
CA VAL A 52 -19.72 10.32 2.01
C VAL A 52 -18.74 10.31 0.85
N LEU A 53 -17.45 10.41 1.15
CA LEU A 53 -16.39 10.11 0.23
C LEU A 53 -16.10 8.59 0.28
N HIS A 54 -16.39 7.88 -0.81
CA HIS A 54 -16.13 6.45 -0.96
C HIS A 54 -15.38 6.21 -2.27
N PRO A 55 -14.06 6.47 -2.31
CA PRO A 55 -13.25 6.33 -3.51
C PRO A 55 -12.86 4.88 -3.78
N MET A 56 -12.38 4.62 -4.99
CA MET A 56 -11.66 3.40 -5.36
C MET A 56 -10.27 3.77 -5.85
N GLY A 57 -9.27 3.02 -5.40
CA GLY A 57 -7.90 3.12 -5.87
C GLY A 57 -7.36 1.77 -6.33
N TRP A 58 -6.20 1.81 -7.00
CA TRP A 58 -5.47 0.64 -7.46
C TRP A 58 -4.05 0.73 -6.92
N ASP A 59 -3.66 -0.25 -6.11
CA ASP A 59 -2.27 -0.38 -5.66
C ASP A 59 -1.46 -1.00 -6.80
N ALA A 60 -0.97 -0.16 -7.69
CA ALA A 60 -0.53 -0.54 -9.02
C ALA A 60 0.98 -0.39 -9.23
N PHE A 61 1.72 -0.07 -8.18
CA PHE A 61 3.19 -0.03 -8.20
C PHE A 61 3.78 -1.33 -7.65
N GLY A 62 4.95 -1.70 -8.18
CA GLY A 62 5.83 -2.68 -7.56
C GLY A 62 6.07 -3.94 -8.39
N LEU A 63 6.96 -4.76 -7.87
CA LEU A 63 7.49 -5.98 -8.47
C LEU A 63 6.44 -7.02 -8.90
N PRO A 64 5.30 -7.22 -8.22
CA PRO A 64 4.33 -8.23 -8.68
C PRO A 64 3.80 -7.96 -10.08
N ALA A 65 3.54 -6.69 -10.43
CA ALA A 65 3.09 -6.33 -11.78
C ALA A 65 4.22 -6.47 -12.81
N GLU A 66 5.42 -6.06 -12.45
CA GLU A 66 6.61 -6.18 -13.32
C GLU A 66 6.93 -7.63 -13.64
N ASN A 67 6.94 -8.50 -12.63
CA ASN A 67 7.23 -9.91 -12.83
C ASN A 67 6.18 -10.63 -13.68
N ALA A 68 4.90 -10.38 -13.42
CA ALA A 68 3.83 -10.94 -14.23
C ALA A 68 3.94 -10.48 -15.70
N ALA A 69 4.41 -9.25 -15.92
CA ALA A 69 4.64 -8.72 -17.26
C ALA A 69 5.86 -9.38 -17.93
N ILE A 70 6.95 -9.60 -17.18
CA ILE A 70 8.16 -10.29 -17.68
C ILE A 70 7.81 -11.73 -18.06
N GLU A 71 7.14 -12.50 -17.21
CA GLU A 71 6.71 -13.88 -17.47
C GLU A 71 5.86 -14.00 -18.74
N ARG A 72 5.10 -12.99 -19.06
CA ARG A 72 4.19 -12.96 -20.22
C ARG A 72 4.75 -12.24 -21.43
N GLY A 73 5.93 -11.65 -21.32
CA GLY A 73 6.56 -10.89 -22.40
C GLY A 73 5.80 -9.63 -22.81
N ILE A 74 5.12 -8.98 -21.87
CA ILE A 74 4.32 -7.76 -22.12
C ILE A 74 4.82 -6.60 -21.27
N ASN A 75 4.52 -5.37 -21.70
CA ASN A 75 4.88 -4.17 -20.95
C ASN A 75 4.09 -4.09 -19.63
N PRO A 76 4.73 -3.81 -18.47
CA PRO A 76 4.08 -3.70 -17.17
C PRO A 76 2.91 -2.70 -17.13
N ASP A 77 3.05 -1.53 -17.73
CA ASP A 77 1.98 -0.53 -17.81
C ASP A 77 0.74 -1.07 -18.51
N LYS A 78 0.95 -1.71 -19.67
CA LYS A 78 -0.15 -2.32 -20.43
C LYS A 78 -0.84 -3.43 -19.63
N TRP A 79 -0.06 -4.29 -18.98
CA TRP A 79 -0.60 -5.37 -18.14
C TRP A 79 -1.42 -4.81 -16.98
N THR A 80 -0.88 -3.85 -16.26
CA THR A 80 -1.53 -3.21 -15.11
C THR A 80 -2.84 -2.55 -15.52
N LYS A 81 -2.85 -1.75 -16.59
CA LYS A 81 -4.05 -1.07 -17.08
C LYS A 81 -5.14 -2.05 -17.57
N GLN A 82 -4.75 -3.16 -18.19
CA GLN A 82 -5.69 -4.20 -18.58
C GLN A 82 -6.35 -4.85 -17.37
N ASN A 83 -5.57 -5.17 -16.32
CA ASN A 83 -6.12 -5.74 -15.09
C ASN A 83 -7.01 -4.75 -14.34
N ILE A 84 -6.64 -3.47 -14.26
CA ILE A 84 -7.51 -2.43 -13.70
C ILE A 84 -8.86 -2.41 -14.42
N ALA A 85 -8.86 -2.34 -15.73
CA ALA A 85 -10.09 -2.31 -16.50
C ALA A 85 -10.96 -3.57 -16.27
N HIS A 86 -10.33 -4.74 -16.22
CA HIS A 86 -10.99 -6.00 -15.95
C HIS A 86 -11.61 -6.05 -14.54
N MET A 87 -10.82 -5.81 -13.50
CA MET A 87 -11.31 -5.82 -12.12
C MET A 87 -12.36 -4.75 -11.88
N LYS A 88 -12.22 -3.56 -12.48
CA LYS A 88 -13.22 -2.49 -12.43
C LYS A 88 -14.57 -2.97 -12.98
N SER A 89 -14.57 -3.72 -14.08
CA SER A 89 -15.79 -4.29 -14.64
C SER A 89 -16.47 -5.25 -13.66
N GLN A 90 -15.68 -6.09 -12.99
CA GLN A 90 -16.18 -7.02 -11.96
C GLN A 90 -16.72 -6.29 -10.71
N LEU A 91 -16.02 -5.24 -10.23
CA LEU A 91 -16.48 -4.42 -9.10
C LEU A 91 -17.79 -3.69 -9.42
N LYS A 92 -17.97 -3.24 -10.66
CA LYS A 92 -19.23 -2.62 -11.10
C LYS A 92 -20.40 -3.60 -11.09
N LEU A 93 -20.17 -4.88 -11.40
CA LEU A 93 -21.19 -5.93 -11.31
C LEU A 93 -21.67 -6.17 -9.87
N LEU A 94 -20.81 -5.96 -8.86
CA LEU A 94 -21.21 -6.02 -7.47
C LEU A 94 -22.11 -4.87 -7.02
N GLY A 95 -22.27 -3.82 -7.85
CA GLY A 95 -23.13 -2.70 -7.57
C GLY A 95 -22.68 -1.82 -6.41
N LEU A 96 -21.38 -1.75 -6.13
CA LEU A 96 -20.81 -0.95 -5.05
C LEU A 96 -21.08 0.55 -5.24
N SER A 97 -21.33 1.26 -4.14
CA SER A 97 -21.60 2.70 -4.13
C SER A 97 -20.33 3.55 -4.12
N VAL A 98 -19.38 3.18 -4.96
CA VAL A 98 -18.10 3.87 -5.12
C VAL A 98 -18.29 5.13 -5.96
N ASP A 99 -17.58 6.19 -5.60
CA ASP A 99 -17.40 7.38 -6.41
C ASP A 99 -16.31 7.14 -7.46
N TRP A 100 -16.71 6.66 -8.62
CA TRP A 100 -15.80 6.30 -9.71
C TRP A 100 -15.13 7.51 -10.38
N ASP A 101 -15.63 8.73 -10.15
CA ASP A 101 -15.00 9.96 -10.66
C ASP A 101 -13.74 10.31 -9.84
N ARG A 102 -13.61 9.70 -8.66
CA ARG A 102 -12.45 9.80 -7.78
C ARG A 102 -11.57 8.55 -7.78
N GLU A 103 -11.66 7.76 -8.83
CA GLU A 103 -10.77 6.63 -9.05
C GLU A 103 -9.35 7.11 -9.34
N PHE A 104 -8.36 6.38 -8.82
CA PHE A 104 -6.95 6.65 -9.08
C PHE A 104 -6.12 5.36 -9.08
N ALA A 105 -4.94 5.40 -9.70
CA ALA A 105 -3.95 4.34 -9.58
C ALA A 105 -2.64 4.91 -9.00
N THR A 106 -1.99 4.18 -8.11
CA THR A 106 -0.76 4.63 -7.47
C THR A 106 0.40 4.78 -8.44
N CYS A 107 0.32 4.17 -9.64
CA CYS A 107 1.30 4.30 -10.71
C CYS A 107 1.06 5.51 -11.63
N ASP A 108 -0.02 6.26 -11.45
CA ASP A 108 -0.28 7.46 -12.24
C ASP A 108 0.59 8.64 -11.78
N GLU A 109 1.03 9.47 -12.72
CA GLU A 109 1.92 10.62 -12.45
C GLU A 109 1.31 11.60 -11.45
N ASN A 110 0.02 11.87 -11.57
CA ASN A 110 -0.71 12.76 -10.66
C ASN A 110 -0.84 12.20 -9.22
N TYR A 111 -0.59 10.90 -9.02
CA TYR A 111 -0.53 10.28 -7.72
C TYR A 111 0.90 10.23 -7.18
N TYR A 112 1.86 9.61 -7.90
CA TYR A 112 3.19 9.39 -7.35
C TYR A 112 4.02 10.68 -7.19
N VAL A 113 3.65 11.77 -7.85
CA VAL A 113 4.26 13.10 -7.60
C VAL A 113 4.19 13.49 -6.13
N TRP A 114 3.15 13.09 -5.42
CA TRP A 114 3.00 13.35 -3.99
C TRP A 114 3.92 12.48 -3.13
N THR A 115 4.18 11.25 -3.55
CA THR A 115 5.20 10.39 -2.92
C THR A 115 6.59 10.99 -3.09
N GLN A 116 6.90 11.52 -4.28
CA GLN A 116 8.15 12.23 -4.54
C GLN A 116 8.26 13.51 -3.70
N PHE A 117 7.18 14.27 -3.60
CA PHE A 117 7.12 15.46 -2.75
C PHE A 117 7.40 15.11 -1.28
N LEU A 118 6.74 14.09 -0.75
CA LEU A 118 6.95 13.63 0.62
C LEU A 118 8.41 13.21 0.86
N PHE A 119 9.00 12.46 -0.07
CA PHE A 119 10.41 12.09 -0.01
C PHE A 119 11.33 13.32 0.07
N LEU A 120 11.07 14.34 -0.73
CA LEU A 120 11.84 15.57 -0.71
C LEU A 120 11.70 16.34 0.61
N GLU A 121 10.51 16.38 1.18
CA GLU A 121 10.29 17.01 2.50
C GLU A 121 11.02 16.25 3.62
N LEU A 122 10.96 14.90 3.61
CA LEU A 122 11.72 14.07 4.54
C LEU A 122 13.25 14.28 4.37
N HIS A 123 13.72 14.41 3.13
CA HIS A 123 15.14 14.70 2.86
C HIS A 123 15.54 16.08 3.39
N LYS A 124 14.74 17.13 3.16
CA LYS A 124 14.97 18.48 3.70
C LYS A 124 14.98 18.50 5.24
N ALA A 125 14.13 17.68 5.86
CA ALA A 125 14.11 17.49 7.32
C ALA A 125 15.31 16.70 7.87
N GLY A 126 16.19 16.20 6.99
CA GLY A 126 17.35 15.39 7.38
C GLY A 126 17.00 13.97 7.85
N LEU A 127 15.79 13.50 7.56
CA LEU A 127 15.30 12.17 7.93
C LEU A 127 15.64 11.08 6.91
N VAL A 128 16.18 11.47 5.77
CA VAL A 128 16.59 10.56 4.69
C VAL A 128 18.07 10.75 4.41
N TYR A 129 18.79 9.65 4.24
CA TYR A 129 20.22 9.65 3.94
C TYR A 129 20.60 8.50 3.00
N GLN A 130 21.72 8.62 2.34
CA GLN A 130 22.31 7.53 1.56
C GLN A 130 23.42 6.84 2.34
N LYS A 131 23.48 5.52 2.22
CA LYS A 131 24.54 4.69 2.78
C LYS A 131 24.80 3.52 1.86
N GLU A 132 26.07 3.16 1.70
CA GLU A 132 26.44 1.88 1.12
C GLU A 132 26.15 0.78 2.14
N SER A 133 25.38 -0.22 1.73
CA SER A 133 24.96 -1.32 2.58
C SER A 133 24.99 -2.63 1.80
N GLU A 134 25.31 -3.69 2.50
CA GLU A 134 25.17 -5.04 1.97
C GLU A 134 23.70 -5.42 1.89
N VAL A 135 23.25 -5.84 0.72
CA VAL A 135 21.88 -6.26 0.46
C VAL A 135 21.85 -7.69 -0.04
N ASN A 136 20.71 -8.35 0.17
CA ASN A 136 20.44 -9.64 -0.47
C ASN A 136 20.03 -9.38 -1.91
N TRP A 137 20.77 -9.93 -2.86
CA TRP A 137 20.53 -9.75 -4.27
C TRP A 137 20.07 -11.06 -4.92
N ASP A 138 18.93 -10.99 -5.61
CA ASP A 138 18.46 -12.07 -6.47
C ASP A 138 19.02 -11.89 -7.88
N PRO A 139 19.91 -12.77 -8.34
CA PRO A 139 20.56 -12.63 -9.66
C PRO A 139 19.63 -12.97 -10.83
N ILE A 140 18.51 -13.69 -10.58
CA ILE A 140 17.52 -14.02 -11.62
C ILE A 140 16.55 -12.89 -11.80
N ASP A 141 15.94 -12.43 -10.71
CA ASP A 141 14.94 -11.34 -10.74
C ASP A 141 15.60 -9.95 -10.79
N ASN A 142 16.93 -9.87 -10.67
CA ASN A 142 17.71 -8.63 -10.64
C ASN A 142 17.16 -7.61 -9.63
N THR A 143 16.87 -8.06 -8.42
CA THR A 143 16.24 -7.24 -7.38
C THR A 143 16.86 -7.47 -6.01
N VAL A 144 16.66 -6.47 -5.14
CA VAL A 144 17.01 -6.55 -3.72
C VAL A 144 15.90 -7.29 -2.97
N LEU A 145 16.29 -8.17 -2.07
CA LEU A 145 15.38 -8.93 -1.21
C LEU A 145 15.51 -8.47 0.25
N ALA A 146 14.38 -8.36 0.92
CA ALA A 146 14.35 -8.26 2.37
C ALA A 146 14.79 -9.59 3.03
N ASN A 147 15.20 -9.55 4.29
CA ASN A 147 15.67 -10.76 4.98
C ASN A 147 14.62 -11.86 5.04
N GLU A 148 13.35 -11.47 5.19
CA GLU A 148 12.19 -12.38 5.25
C GLU A 148 11.90 -13.05 3.90
N GLN A 149 12.50 -12.55 2.83
CA GLN A 149 12.34 -13.07 1.46
C GLN A 149 13.45 -14.06 1.09
N VAL A 150 14.35 -14.34 2.02
CA VAL A 150 15.42 -15.34 1.88
C VAL A 150 15.09 -16.51 2.82
N ASP A 151 15.03 -17.71 2.25
CA ASP A 151 14.74 -18.90 3.05
C ASP A 151 15.95 -19.37 3.89
N SER A 152 15.76 -20.42 4.68
CA SER A 152 16.80 -20.98 5.53
C SER A 152 17.98 -21.62 4.76
N GLU A 153 17.80 -21.88 3.46
CA GLU A 153 18.85 -22.42 2.58
C GLU A 153 19.60 -21.30 1.82
N GLY A 154 19.26 -20.03 2.09
CA GLY A 154 19.86 -18.88 1.40
C GLY A 154 19.32 -18.66 -0.01
N LYS A 155 18.11 -19.12 -0.30
CA LYS A 155 17.47 -18.98 -1.60
C LYS A 155 16.39 -17.89 -1.57
N SER A 156 16.20 -17.24 -2.71
CA SER A 156 15.08 -16.35 -2.94
C SER A 156 13.77 -17.13 -2.88
N TRP A 157 12.82 -16.66 -2.08
CA TRP A 157 11.48 -17.24 -1.98
C TRP A 157 10.69 -17.21 -3.30
N ARG A 158 11.12 -16.37 -4.23
CA ARG A 158 10.46 -16.12 -5.52
C ARG A 158 11.08 -16.92 -6.67
N SER A 159 12.34 -16.65 -6.96
CA SER A 159 13.06 -17.25 -8.09
C SER A 159 13.67 -18.62 -7.76
N GLY A 160 13.84 -18.94 -6.46
CA GLY A 160 14.59 -20.10 -6.01
C GLY A 160 16.10 -19.99 -6.20
N ALA A 161 16.60 -18.84 -6.71
CA ALA A 161 18.02 -18.60 -6.89
C ALA A 161 18.76 -18.50 -5.55
N ILE A 162 20.02 -18.91 -5.53
CA ILE A 162 20.91 -18.62 -4.40
C ILE A 162 21.13 -17.11 -4.35
N VAL A 163 20.85 -16.53 -3.19
CA VAL A 163 20.96 -15.10 -2.96
C VAL A 163 22.42 -14.70 -2.84
N GLU A 164 22.80 -13.65 -3.53
CA GLU A 164 24.12 -13.06 -3.46
C GLU A 164 24.15 -11.87 -2.51
N LYS A 165 25.29 -11.65 -1.84
CA LYS A 165 25.51 -10.42 -1.06
C LYS A 165 26.15 -9.37 -1.97
N LYS A 166 25.52 -8.19 -2.04
CA LYS A 166 25.96 -7.10 -2.92
C LYS A 166 25.99 -5.78 -2.18
N LEU A 167 27.08 -5.04 -2.31
CA LEU A 167 27.16 -3.68 -1.79
C LEU A 167 26.48 -2.73 -2.77
N LEU A 168 25.45 -2.03 -2.29
CA LEU A 168 24.73 -1.02 -3.05
C LEU A 168 24.51 0.23 -2.22
N THR A 169 24.63 1.39 -2.86
CA THR A 169 24.21 2.65 -2.25
C THR A 169 22.68 2.72 -2.24
N GLN A 170 22.10 2.75 -1.05
CA GLN A 170 20.67 2.76 -0.83
C GLN A 170 20.24 4.00 -0.06
N TRP A 171 18.96 4.36 -0.21
CA TRP A 171 18.32 5.36 0.62
C TRP A 171 17.79 4.72 1.90
N PHE A 172 18.02 5.40 3.01
CA PHE A 172 17.56 4.98 4.34
C PHE A 172 16.74 6.10 4.99
N LEU A 173 15.72 5.70 5.75
CA LEU A 173 14.97 6.57 6.63
C LEU A 173 15.50 6.40 8.06
N LYS A 174 15.66 7.49 8.80
CA LYS A 174 16.10 7.47 10.20
C LYS A 174 14.97 7.08 11.16
N ILE A 175 14.37 5.92 10.95
CA ILE A 175 13.21 5.47 11.75
C ILE A 175 13.56 5.24 13.21
N THR A 176 14.81 4.88 13.52
CA THR A 176 15.28 4.63 14.88
C THR A 176 15.36 5.90 15.73
N ASP A 177 15.46 7.08 15.13
CA ASP A 177 15.44 8.36 15.86
C ASP A 177 14.11 8.60 16.59
N TYR A 178 13.04 7.92 16.18
CA TYR A 178 11.71 8.01 16.77
C TYR A 178 11.33 6.85 17.69
N ALA A 179 12.23 5.88 17.91
CA ALA A 179 11.93 4.65 18.64
C ALA A 179 11.42 4.92 20.07
N GLU A 180 12.08 5.81 20.79
CA GLU A 180 11.70 6.18 22.17
C GLU A 180 10.36 6.92 22.21
N GLU A 181 10.17 7.89 21.29
CA GLU A 181 8.92 8.65 21.21
C GLU A 181 7.74 7.72 20.87
N LEU A 182 7.92 6.81 19.90
CA LEU A 182 6.89 5.84 19.51
C LEU A 182 6.53 4.90 20.67
N LEU A 183 7.52 4.49 21.48
CA LEU A 183 7.27 3.66 22.66
C LEU A 183 6.43 4.40 23.69
N GLN A 184 6.78 5.64 24.00
CA GLN A 184 6.02 6.48 24.95
C GLN A 184 4.62 6.79 24.45
N ASP A 185 4.45 6.98 23.13
CA ASP A 185 3.17 7.32 22.52
C ASP A 185 2.17 6.15 22.51
N LEU A 186 2.61 4.91 22.72
CA LEU A 186 1.71 3.78 22.93
C LEU A 186 0.76 4.02 24.12
N GLU A 187 1.22 4.69 25.17
CA GLU A 187 0.40 5.03 26.33
C GLU A 187 -0.76 6.01 26.01
N LYS A 188 -0.67 6.72 24.88
CA LYS A 188 -1.70 7.68 24.42
C LYS A 188 -2.80 6.99 23.59
N LEU A 189 -2.63 5.74 23.20
CA LEU A 189 -3.56 4.99 22.34
C LEU A 189 -4.69 4.33 23.15
N ASN A 190 -5.40 5.10 23.94
CA ASN A 190 -6.45 4.64 24.88
C ASN A 190 -7.66 3.95 24.20
N GLU A 191 -7.87 4.19 22.91
CA GLU A 191 -8.95 3.58 22.10
C GLU A 191 -8.54 2.26 21.44
N TRP A 192 -7.27 1.84 21.59
CA TRP A 192 -6.79 0.61 20.99
C TRP A 192 -6.98 -0.58 21.93
N PRO A 193 -7.33 -1.78 21.41
CA PRO A 193 -7.35 -3.01 22.20
C PRO A 193 -5.95 -3.30 22.78
N GLU A 194 -5.88 -3.75 24.02
CA GLU A 194 -4.64 -4.06 24.71
C GLU A 194 -3.75 -5.04 23.94
N SER A 195 -4.36 -6.07 23.31
CA SER A 195 -3.65 -7.00 22.44
C SER A 195 -2.94 -6.34 21.25
N CYS A 196 -3.49 -5.25 20.72
CA CYS A 196 -2.86 -4.50 19.64
C CYS A 196 -1.66 -3.70 20.12
N LEU A 197 -1.70 -3.14 21.34
CA LEU A 197 -0.59 -2.40 21.93
C LEU A 197 0.63 -3.31 22.18
N LEU A 198 0.41 -4.57 22.56
CA LEU A 198 1.48 -5.54 22.73
C LEU A 198 2.22 -5.87 21.43
N TYR A 199 1.51 -5.90 20.29
CA TYR A 199 2.11 -6.15 18.98
C TYR A 199 2.83 -4.94 18.39
N THR A 200 2.43 -3.74 18.75
CA THR A 200 3.05 -2.48 18.28
C THR A 200 4.21 -2.03 19.13
N SER A 201 4.37 -2.61 20.32
CA SER A 201 5.54 -2.34 21.17
C SER A 201 6.82 -2.82 20.47
N PRO A 202 7.80 -1.94 20.24
CA PRO A 202 9.07 -2.34 19.64
C PRO A 202 9.74 -3.41 20.51
N SER A 203 10.11 -4.53 19.88
CA SER A 203 10.84 -5.57 20.59
C SER A 203 12.28 -5.11 20.82
N PRO A 204 12.99 -5.65 21.84
CA PRO A 204 14.42 -5.36 22.02
C PRO A 204 15.29 -5.67 20.80
N ARG A 205 14.80 -6.51 19.86
CA ARG A 205 15.47 -6.82 18.59
C ARG A 205 15.37 -5.67 17.59
N ASP A 206 14.29 -4.89 17.63
CA ASP A 206 14.07 -3.76 16.73
C ASP A 206 14.90 -2.53 17.14
N LEU A 207 15.36 -2.50 18.38
CA LEU A 207 16.21 -1.44 18.94
C LEU A 207 17.72 -1.70 18.75
N SER A 208 18.10 -2.87 18.22
CA SER A 208 19.50 -3.31 18.14
C SER A 208 20.11 -3.26 16.73
N THR A 209 19.42 -2.69 15.73
CA THR A 209 19.91 -2.59 14.34
C THR A 209 20.33 -1.14 14.00
#